data_0befae2458af7d85c6ef6ffaa342f27d
#
_entry.id   0befae2458af7d85c6ef6ffaa342f27d
#
_cell.length_a   1.000
_cell.length_b   1.000
_cell.length_c   1.000
_cell.angle_alpha   90.00
_cell.angle_beta   90.00
_cell.angle_gamma   90.00
#
_symmetry.space_group_name_H-M   'P 1'
#
loop_
_entity.id
_entity.type
_entity.pdbx_description
1 polymer ?
#
loop_
_entity_poly.entity_id
_entity_poly.type
_entity_poly.pdbx_seq_one_letter_code
_entity_poly.pdbx_strand_id
1 'polypeptide(L)'
;MALFRYQAASGSGRRVEGLCEAGSTKEALRELTKKGLIPVTIHQEQPPKLKALPGREQFIFAQQLANLLSAGLPLPEALESIRQHGSSTLAPAVARILAAVRSGNTLAGALEAQKSFPPFYIAMVRAGEAGGSLEENLEQLAHDLEAQRQVQRQLKLTMLYPLVMLGTTLAALLLLLVFILPRFGQLFAQMGSELPLATRIVLGVGDFFLRWRWPLLVLLLAIFSWVLYLRLNPKGRRIWEQHSLQLPLLGPLLSKLQYVRFARTVGRLLEGGVGLPESLEIAQGSLDNYLLREAAGRVREGIQKGSSPTVLLREEGIFPPLAIQMLASGERAGNLEQMLLRSAELFQKESENQAKTLLTLLEPLVIIFLGLVVLLVVLAIIVPLLSINMLQL
;
A
#
# COMPACT_ATOMS: atom_id res chain seq x y z
N MET A 1 7.43 -7.12 33.38
CA MET A 1 8.87 -7.22 33.71
C MET A 1 9.64 -6.61 32.53
N ALA A 2 10.73 -5.89 32.76
CA ALA A 2 11.52 -5.27 31.73
C ALA A 2 12.70 -6.19 31.36
N LEU A 3 13.08 -6.20 30.07
CA LEU A 3 14.20 -6.99 29.57
C LEU A 3 15.50 -6.15 29.71
N PHE A 4 16.53 -6.73 30.29
CA PHE A 4 17.84 -6.11 30.45
C PHE A 4 18.88 -6.91 29.70
N ARG A 5 19.63 -6.25 28.78
CA ARG A 5 20.82 -6.83 28.16
C ARG A 5 22.00 -6.57 29.07
N TYR A 6 22.71 -7.61 29.42
CA TYR A 6 23.89 -7.49 30.26
C TYR A 6 25.14 -8.02 29.58
N GLN A 7 26.26 -7.37 29.85
CA GLN A 7 27.59 -7.91 29.64
C GLN A 7 28.17 -8.11 31.02
N ALA A 8 28.56 -9.34 31.34
CA ALA A 8 29.10 -9.73 32.65
C ALA A 8 30.39 -10.52 32.48
N ALA A 9 31.26 -10.45 33.46
CA ALA A 9 32.41 -11.32 33.58
C ALA A 9 32.08 -12.50 34.47
N SER A 10 32.39 -13.72 34.04
CA SER A 10 32.36 -14.90 34.89
C SER A 10 33.54 -14.88 35.88
N GLY A 11 33.43 -15.58 37.00
CA GLY A 11 34.54 -15.70 37.97
C GLY A 11 35.88 -16.23 37.38
N SER A 12 35.86 -16.77 36.16
CA SER A 12 37.01 -17.16 35.36
C SER A 12 37.54 -16.07 34.42
N GLY A 13 36.99 -14.83 34.47
CA GLY A 13 37.40 -13.71 33.62
C GLY A 13 36.83 -13.73 32.20
N ARG A 14 35.96 -14.70 31.84
CA ARG A 14 35.34 -14.81 30.51
C ARG A 14 34.15 -13.86 30.42
N ARG A 15 34.08 -13.06 29.34
CA ARG A 15 32.92 -12.20 29.06
C ARG A 15 31.72 -13.06 28.65
N VAL A 16 30.60 -12.83 29.27
CA VAL A 16 29.31 -13.46 28.97
C VAL A 16 28.30 -12.36 28.70
N GLU A 17 27.63 -12.44 27.56
CA GLU A 17 26.52 -11.56 27.19
C GLU A 17 25.21 -12.34 27.24
N GLY A 18 24.15 -11.70 27.72
CA GLY A 18 22.84 -12.35 27.81
C GLY A 18 21.72 -11.36 28.09
N LEU A 19 20.51 -11.89 28.17
CA LEU A 19 19.29 -11.16 28.52
C LEU A 19 18.77 -11.68 29.85
N CYS A 20 18.33 -10.78 30.74
CA CYS A 20 17.63 -11.16 31.96
C CYS A 20 16.34 -10.33 32.10
N GLU A 21 15.30 -10.95 32.63
CA GLU A 21 14.04 -10.31 32.96
C GLU A 21 14.04 -9.88 34.40
N ALA A 22 13.77 -8.59 34.66
CA ALA A 22 13.68 -8.07 36.03
C ALA A 22 12.70 -6.89 36.11
N GLY A 23 12.18 -6.61 37.28
CA GLY A 23 11.30 -5.47 37.52
C GLY A 23 12.04 -4.12 37.55
N SER A 24 13.34 -4.15 37.86
CA SER A 24 14.21 -2.96 37.89
C SER A 24 15.68 -3.32 37.64
N THR A 25 16.48 -2.30 37.26
CA THR A 25 17.94 -2.47 37.08
C THR A 25 18.64 -3.01 38.36
N LYS A 26 18.14 -2.64 39.53
CA LYS A 26 18.67 -3.14 40.82
C LYS A 26 18.38 -4.63 41.02
N GLU A 27 17.23 -5.10 40.58
CA GLU A 27 16.84 -6.51 40.67
C GLU A 27 17.62 -7.36 39.65
N ALA A 28 17.79 -6.86 38.43
CA ALA A 28 18.63 -7.48 37.42
C ALA A 28 20.07 -7.66 37.89
N LEU A 29 20.66 -6.64 38.54
CA LEU A 29 21.97 -6.70 39.17
C LEU A 29 22.06 -7.81 40.24
N ARG A 30 21.04 -7.91 41.14
CA ARG A 30 21.00 -8.93 42.18
C ARG A 30 20.89 -10.34 41.60
N GLU A 31 20.09 -10.55 40.57
CA GLU A 31 19.97 -11.85 39.92
C GLU A 31 21.28 -12.30 39.26
N LEU A 32 21.94 -11.39 38.55
CA LEU A 32 23.23 -11.68 37.90
C LEU A 32 24.32 -12.02 38.94
N THR A 33 24.36 -11.27 40.02
CA THR A 33 25.31 -11.53 41.14
C THR A 33 25.03 -12.89 41.81
N LYS A 34 23.74 -13.26 41.96
CA LYS A 34 23.37 -14.61 42.48
C LYS A 34 23.82 -15.73 41.54
N LYS A 35 23.89 -15.49 40.24
CA LYS A 35 24.40 -16.44 39.22
C LYS A 35 25.94 -16.44 39.10
N GLY A 36 26.66 -15.74 40.01
CA GLY A 36 28.13 -15.68 40.00
C GLY A 36 28.72 -14.85 38.87
N LEU A 37 27.91 -13.99 38.24
CA LEU A 37 28.30 -13.12 37.17
C LEU A 37 28.54 -11.68 37.68
N ILE A 38 29.67 -11.08 37.34
CA ILE A 38 30.01 -9.70 37.71
C ILE A 38 29.55 -8.82 36.54
N PRO A 39 28.45 -8.06 36.68
CA PRO A 39 27.93 -7.22 35.57
C PRO A 39 28.87 -6.05 35.30
N VAL A 40 29.31 -5.91 34.05
CA VAL A 40 30.13 -4.81 33.56
C VAL A 40 29.25 -3.68 32.99
N THR A 41 28.22 -4.07 32.24
CA THR A 41 27.23 -3.13 31.71
C THR A 41 25.83 -3.76 31.72
N ILE A 42 24.85 -2.98 32.12
CA ILE A 42 23.41 -3.35 32.02
C ILE A 42 22.68 -2.20 31.37
N HIS A 43 22.03 -2.51 30.27
CA HIS A 43 21.13 -1.58 29.60
C HIS A 43 19.74 -2.15 29.58
N GLN A 44 18.77 -1.34 29.96
CA GLN A 44 17.36 -1.69 29.75
C GLN A 44 17.11 -1.73 28.25
N GLU A 45 16.90 -2.92 27.73
CA GLU A 45 16.52 -3.08 26.34
C GLU A 45 15.06 -2.65 26.20
N GLN A 46 14.83 -1.54 25.53
CA GLN A 46 13.47 -1.24 25.13
C GLN A 46 13.04 -2.37 24.21
N PRO A 47 11.86 -3.00 24.47
CA PRO A 47 11.38 -4.04 23.58
C PRO A 47 11.45 -3.47 22.14
N PRO A 48 12.04 -4.21 21.20
CA PRO A 48 12.21 -3.72 19.84
C PRO A 48 10.86 -3.18 19.37
N LYS A 49 10.83 -1.91 18.92
CA LYS A 49 9.60 -1.31 18.40
C LYS A 49 9.02 -2.31 17.40
N LEU A 50 7.85 -2.82 17.71
CA LEU A 50 7.16 -3.79 16.88
C LEU A 50 6.97 -3.18 15.50
N LYS A 51 7.82 -3.55 14.56
CA LYS A 51 7.64 -3.16 13.15
C LYS A 51 6.46 -3.97 12.65
N ALA A 52 5.51 -3.29 12.02
CA ALA A 52 4.43 -3.98 11.34
C ALA A 52 5.01 -5.03 10.38
N LEU A 53 4.51 -6.25 10.43
CA LEU A 53 4.91 -7.29 9.50
C LEU A 53 4.50 -6.89 8.07
N PRO A 54 5.41 -6.97 7.09
CA PRO A 54 5.04 -6.76 5.70
C PRO A 54 3.88 -7.68 5.30
N GLY A 55 2.97 -7.23 4.44
CA GLY A 55 1.84 -8.04 3.99
C GLY A 55 2.25 -9.38 3.36
N ARG A 56 3.49 -9.48 2.83
CA ARG A 56 4.07 -10.75 2.39
C ARG A 56 4.21 -11.75 3.54
N GLU A 57 4.73 -11.31 4.66
CA GLU A 57 4.97 -12.17 5.83
C GLU A 57 3.64 -12.56 6.51
N GLN A 58 2.66 -11.66 6.51
CA GLN A 58 1.31 -11.96 6.99
C GLN A 58 0.63 -13.06 6.16
N PHE A 59 0.78 -13.00 4.82
CA PHE A 59 0.29 -14.03 3.92
C PHE A 59 1.02 -15.36 4.15
N ILE A 60 2.36 -15.37 4.19
CA ILE A 60 3.15 -16.58 4.42
C ILE A 60 2.77 -17.23 5.74
N PHE A 61 2.57 -16.41 6.79
CA PHE A 61 2.15 -16.90 8.09
C PHE A 61 0.76 -17.56 8.03
N ALA A 62 -0.24 -16.91 7.42
CA ALA A 62 -1.58 -17.48 7.27
C ALA A 62 -1.55 -18.79 6.50
N GLN A 63 -0.87 -18.82 5.34
CA GLN A 63 -0.81 -19.99 4.47
C GLN A 63 -0.08 -21.15 5.13
N GLN A 64 1.07 -20.91 5.76
CA GLN A 64 1.80 -21.98 6.44
C GLN A 64 1.02 -22.53 7.63
N LEU A 65 0.39 -21.64 8.40
CA LEU A 65 -0.40 -22.06 9.56
C LEU A 65 -1.63 -22.85 9.12
N ALA A 66 -2.36 -22.39 8.10
CA ALA A 66 -3.48 -23.15 7.53
C ALA A 66 -3.04 -24.56 7.09
N ASN A 67 -1.98 -24.65 6.28
CA ASN A 67 -1.48 -25.94 5.77
C ASN A 67 -1.04 -26.90 6.88
N LEU A 68 -0.42 -26.39 7.96
CA LEU A 68 0.03 -27.23 9.07
C LEU A 68 -1.14 -27.72 9.92
N LEU A 69 -2.15 -26.86 10.14
CA LEU A 69 -3.37 -27.23 10.85
C LEU A 69 -4.18 -28.24 10.04
N SER A 70 -4.33 -28.04 8.71
CA SER A 70 -4.98 -28.99 7.79
C SER A 70 -4.27 -30.36 7.76
N ALA A 71 -2.97 -30.37 8.00
CA ALA A 71 -2.21 -31.62 8.16
C ALA A 71 -2.40 -32.25 9.56
N GLY A 72 -3.23 -31.68 10.44
CA GLY A 72 -3.55 -32.19 11.77
C GLY A 72 -2.52 -31.84 12.85
N LEU A 73 -1.57 -30.91 12.58
CA LEU A 73 -0.64 -30.48 13.62
C LEU A 73 -1.36 -29.62 14.68
N PRO A 74 -1.12 -29.83 15.96
CA PRO A 74 -1.59 -28.94 16.99
C PRO A 74 -1.04 -27.51 16.84
N LEU A 75 -1.83 -26.49 17.17
CA LEU A 75 -1.46 -25.08 17.01
C LEU A 75 -0.07 -24.72 17.57
N PRO A 76 0.33 -25.15 18.79
CA PRO A 76 1.67 -24.86 19.31
C PRO A 76 2.81 -25.46 18.49
N GLU A 77 2.60 -26.66 17.91
CA GLU A 77 3.60 -27.36 17.08
C GLU A 77 3.70 -26.70 15.70
N ALA A 78 2.56 -26.32 15.12
CA ALA A 78 2.50 -25.58 13.85
C ALA A 78 3.24 -24.24 13.98
N LEU A 79 3.00 -23.49 15.05
CA LEU A 79 3.72 -22.23 15.33
C LEU A 79 5.22 -22.44 15.54
N GLU A 80 5.62 -23.52 16.23
CA GLU A 80 7.05 -23.86 16.43
C GLU A 80 7.72 -24.18 15.09
N SER A 81 7.06 -24.93 14.21
CA SER A 81 7.56 -25.23 12.85
C SER A 81 7.77 -23.96 12.04
N ILE A 82 6.79 -23.03 12.05
CA ILE A 82 6.91 -21.74 11.35
C ILE A 82 8.05 -20.89 11.94
N ARG A 83 8.23 -20.92 13.27
CA ARG A 83 9.33 -20.20 13.94
C ARG A 83 10.70 -20.69 13.47
N GLN A 84 10.86 -22.01 13.31
CA GLN A 84 12.15 -22.62 12.94
C GLN A 84 12.52 -22.36 11.47
N HIS A 85 11.55 -22.35 10.57
CA HIS A 85 11.74 -22.22 9.13
C HIS A 85 11.37 -20.84 8.56
N GLY A 86 10.88 -19.93 9.41
CA GLY A 86 10.44 -18.59 9.01
C GLY A 86 11.59 -17.65 8.68
N SER A 87 11.26 -16.59 7.93
CA SER A 87 12.22 -15.52 7.63
C SER A 87 12.71 -14.82 8.90
N SER A 88 13.83 -14.08 8.78
CA SER A 88 14.40 -13.29 9.89
C SER A 88 13.42 -12.22 10.44
N THR A 89 12.40 -11.83 9.67
CA THR A 89 11.32 -10.92 10.10
C THR A 89 10.16 -11.64 10.73
N LEU A 90 9.79 -12.83 10.23
CA LEU A 90 8.64 -13.60 10.69
C LEU A 90 8.94 -14.38 11.97
N ALA A 91 10.09 -15.06 12.04
CA ALA A 91 10.45 -15.93 13.14
C ALA A 91 10.39 -15.26 14.54
N PRO A 92 10.88 -14.01 14.75
CA PRO A 92 10.76 -13.33 16.04
C PRO A 92 9.31 -12.97 16.43
N ALA A 93 8.45 -12.67 15.44
CA ALA A 93 7.03 -12.41 15.69
C ALA A 93 6.31 -13.69 16.10
N VAL A 94 6.55 -14.79 15.37
CA VAL A 94 5.96 -16.10 15.69
C VAL A 94 6.45 -16.62 17.03
N ALA A 95 7.72 -16.39 17.40
CA ALA A 95 8.22 -16.76 18.73
C ALA A 95 7.41 -16.12 19.87
N ARG A 96 7.03 -14.84 19.73
CA ARG A 96 6.20 -14.15 20.73
C ARG A 96 4.76 -14.66 20.73
N ILE A 97 4.18 -14.93 19.55
CA ILE A 97 2.84 -15.52 19.41
C ILE A 97 2.83 -16.88 20.09
N LEU A 98 3.81 -17.73 19.82
CA LEU A 98 3.94 -19.05 20.41
C LEU A 98 4.06 -18.99 21.95
N ALA A 99 4.86 -18.07 22.48
CA ALA A 99 4.99 -17.87 23.92
C ALA A 99 3.64 -17.48 24.55
N ALA A 100 2.88 -16.58 23.92
CA ALA A 100 1.56 -16.19 24.37
C ALA A 100 0.55 -17.36 24.33
N VAL A 101 0.54 -18.13 23.23
CA VAL A 101 -0.34 -19.31 23.09
C VAL A 101 0.02 -20.39 24.14
N ARG A 102 1.30 -20.67 24.37
CA ARG A 102 1.75 -21.60 25.42
C ARG A 102 1.39 -21.14 26.83
N SER A 103 1.25 -19.82 27.05
CA SER A 103 0.77 -19.28 28.32
C SER A 103 -0.75 -19.26 28.49
N GLY A 104 -1.50 -19.84 27.52
CA GLY A 104 -2.95 -19.98 27.57
C GLY A 104 -3.74 -18.86 26.89
N ASN A 105 -3.06 -17.93 26.21
CA ASN A 105 -3.76 -16.92 25.41
C ASN A 105 -4.31 -17.54 24.12
N THR A 106 -5.41 -16.98 23.60
CA THR A 106 -5.91 -17.31 22.27
C THR A 106 -4.94 -16.82 21.20
N LEU A 107 -4.96 -17.45 20.01
CA LEU A 107 -4.14 -17.00 18.87
C LEU A 107 -4.52 -15.56 18.47
N ALA A 108 -5.83 -15.25 18.40
CA ALA A 108 -6.31 -13.90 18.12
C ALA A 108 -5.77 -12.87 19.12
N GLY A 109 -5.81 -13.16 20.40
CA GLY A 109 -5.25 -12.29 21.46
C GLY A 109 -3.73 -12.11 21.34
N ALA A 110 -3.01 -13.18 20.99
CA ALA A 110 -1.57 -13.13 20.76
C ALA A 110 -1.22 -12.26 19.52
N LEU A 111 -2.02 -12.33 18.45
CA LEU A 111 -1.85 -11.51 17.24
C LEU A 111 -2.17 -10.03 17.51
N GLU A 112 -3.21 -9.74 18.28
CA GLU A 112 -3.62 -8.39 18.66
C GLU A 112 -2.53 -7.69 19.49
N ALA A 113 -1.93 -8.39 20.44
CA ALA A 113 -0.81 -7.88 21.25
C ALA A 113 0.42 -7.51 20.41
N GLN A 114 0.62 -8.13 19.25
CA GLN A 114 1.73 -7.85 18.35
C GLN A 114 1.58 -6.52 17.60
N LYS A 115 0.37 -5.96 17.47
CA LYS A 115 0.07 -4.74 16.67
C LYS A 115 0.64 -4.78 15.23
N SER A 116 0.95 -5.96 14.74
CA SER A 116 1.58 -6.20 13.44
C SER A 116 0.61 -6.74 12.40
N PHE A 117 -0.59 -7.11 12.82
CA PHE A 117 -1.65 -7.66 11.98
C PHE A 117 -2.83 -6.70 11.89
N PRO A 118 -3.48 -6.60 10.73
CA PRO A 118 -4.66 -5.75 10.55
C PRO A 118 -5.85 -6.24 11.39
N PRO A 119 -6.79 -5.36 11.78
CA PRO A 119 -7.98 -5.76 12.55
C PRO A 119 -8.81 -6.87 11.87
N PHE A 120 -8.94 -6.82 10.54
CA PHE A 120 -9.61 -7.86 9.76
C PHE A 120 -8.96 -9.24 9.95
N TYR A 121 -7.62 -9.30 9.91
CA TYR A 121 -6.88 -10.54 10.12
C TYR A 121 -7.18 -11.15 11.50
N ILE A 122 -7.11 -10.32 12.53
CA ILE A 122 -7.37 -10.73 13.93
C ILE A 122 -8.80 -11.21 14.09
N ALA A 123 -9.77 -10.52 13.49
CA ALA A 123 -11.18 -10.88 13.58
C ALA A 123 -11.48 -12.23 12.89
N MET A 124 -10.90 -12.51 11.73
CA MET A 124 -11.03 -13.80 11.04
C MET A 124 -10.47 -14.95 11.90
N VAL A 125 -9.30 -14.73 12.51
CA VAL A 125 -8.70 -15.72 13.41
C VAL A 125 -9.56 -15.92 14.66
N ARG A 126 -10.07 -14.83 15.26
CA ARG A 126 -10.95 -14.89 16.43
C ARG A 126 -12.24 -15.66 16.14
N ALA A 127 -12.86 -15.40 14.98
CA ALA A 127 -14.05 -16.12 14.57
C ALA A 127 -13.78 -17.61 14.36
N GLY A 128 -12.65 -17.97 13.73
CA GLY A 128 -12.22 -19.35 13.55
C GLY A 128 -11.92 -20.07 14.86
N GLU A 129 -11.28 -19.40 15.84
CA GLU A 129 -11.06 -19.97 17.18
C GLU A 129 -12.37 -20.21 17.92
N ALA A 130 -13.30 -19.24 17.86
CA ALA A 130 -14.59 -19.37 18.55
C ALA A 130 -15.51 -20.41 17.90
N GLY A 131 -15.48 -20.53 16.57
CA GLY A 131 -16.31 -21.46 15.79
C GLY A 131 -15.69 -22.84 15.60
N GLY A 132 -14.42 -23.06 16.01
CA GLY A 132 -13.70 -24.32 15.74
C GLY A 132 -13.31 -24.52 14.28
N SER A 133 -13.37 -23.47 13.46
CA SER A 133 -13.05 -23.47 12.01
C SER A 133 -11.80 -22.63 11.70
N LEU A 134 -10.81 -22.67 12.62
CA LEU A 134 -9.59 -21.86 12.51
C LEU A 134 -8.83 -22.14 11.20
N GLU A 135 -8.77 -23.38 10.79
CA GLU A 135 -8.11 -23.86 9.59
C GLU A 135 -8.72 -23.22 8.33
N GLU A 136 -10.05 -23.36 8.18
CA GLU A 136 -10.80 -22.82 7.05
C GLU A 136 -10.71 -21.30 6.96
N ASN A 137 -10.81 -20.60 8.10
CA ASN A 137 -10.69 -19.15 8.15
C ASN A 137 -9.28 -18.67 7.80
N LEU A 138 -8.24 -19.39 8.20
CA LEU A 138 -6.86 -19.08 7.81
C LEU A 138 -6.59 -19.36 6.33
N GLU A 139 -7.16 -20.42 5.76
CA GLU A 139 -7.06 -20.71 4.33
C GLU A 139 -7.73 -19.61 3.50
N GLN A 140 -8.95 -19.21 3.87
CA GLN A 140 -9.63 -18.08 3.22
C GLN A 140 -8.85 -16.78 3.35
N LEU A 141 -8.31 -16.50 4.53
CA LEU A 141 -7.48 -15.33 4.77
C LEU A 141 -6.22 -15.35 3.88
N ALA A 142 -5.55 -16.49 3.77
CA ALA A 142 -4.41 -16.66 2.88
C ALA A 142 -4.79 -16.42 1.41
N HIS A 143 -5.92 -16.99 0.97
CA HIS A 143 -6.43 -16.80 -0.39
C HIS A 143 -6.72 -15.31 -0.69
N ASP A 144 -7.37 -14.59 0.22
CA ASP A 144 -7.68 -13.17 0.06
C ASP A 144 -6.40 -12.29 0.03
N LEU A 145 -5.44 -12.59 0.89
CA LEU A 145 -4.14 -11.92 0.90
C LEU A 145 -3.35 -12.18 -0.39
N GLU A 146 -3.39 -13.39 -0.92
CA GLU A 146 -2.76 -13.75 -2.20
C GLU A 146 -3.43 -12.99 -3.36
N ALA A 147 -4.76 -12.98 -3.44
CA ALA A 147 -5.50 -12.25 -4.46
C ALA A 147 -5.15 -10.74 -4.44
N GLN A 148 -5.10 -10.12 -3.27
CA GLN A 148 -4.69 -8.72 -3.13
C GLN A 148 -3.26 -8.49 -3.63
N ARG A 149 -2.34 -9.39 -3.34
CA ARG A 149 -0.94 -9.31 -3.78
C ARG A 149 -0.80 -9.49 -5.29
N GLN A 150 -1.55 -10.43 -5.88
CA GLN A 150 -1.56 -10.64 -7.33
C GLN A 150 -2.00 -9.38 -8.07
N VAL A 151 -3.08 -8.73 -7.61
CA VAL A 151 -3.55 -7.46 -8.17
C VAL A 151 -2.47 -6.38 -8.08
N GLN A 152 -1.85 -6.20 -6.90
CA GLN A 152 -0.78 -5.22 -6.72
C GLN A 152 0.44 -5.51 -7.61
N ARG A 153 0.81 -6.78 -7.74
CA ARG A 153 1.91 -7.22 -8.61
C ARG A 153 1.59 -6.94 -10.07
N GLN A 154 0.38 -7.28 -10.51
CA GLN A 154 -0.07 -7.04 -11.87
C GLN A 154 -0.08 -5.55 -12.21
N LEU A 155 -0.61 -4.70 -11.33
CA LEU A 155 -0.58 -3.24 -11.52
C LEU A 155 0.86 -2.71 -11.63
N LYS A 156 1.78 -3.17 -10.76
CA LYS A 156 3.20 -2.77 -10.83
C LYS A 156 3.85 -3.16 -12.16
N LEU A 157 3.59 -4.38 -12.63
CA LEU A 157 4.14 -4.86 -13.92
C LEU A 157 3.54 -4.09 -15.10
N THR A 158 2.24 -3.79 -15.07
CA THR A 158 1.58 -3.00 -16.10
C THR A 158 2.11 -1.56 -16.15
N MET A 159 2.49 -0.98 -15.00
CA MET A 159 3.08 0.37 -14.95
C MET A 159 4.54 0.42 -15.40
N LEU A 160 5.24 -0.71 -15.47
CA LEU A 160 6.66 -0.74 -15.87
C LEU A 160 6.85 -0.27 -17.31
N TYR A 161 5.99 -0.73 -18.24
CA TYR A 161 6.07 -0.35 -19.64
C TYR A 161 5.89 1.17 -19.86
N PRO A 162 4.83 1.83 -19.37
CA PRO A 162 4.70 3.29 -19.48
C PRO A 162 5.88 4.05 -18.86
N LEU A 163 6.44 3.57 -17.77
CA LEU A 163 7.54 4.22 -17.08
C LEU A 163 8.85 4.13 -17.89
N VAL A 164 9.15 2.98 -18.48
CA VAL A 164 10.29 2.80 -19.38
C VAL A 164 10.11 3.65 -20.64
N MET A 165 8.93 3.65 -21.26
CA MET A 165 8.60 4.43 -22.42
C MET A 165 8.76 5.94 -22.17
N LEU A 166 8.21 6.45 -21.07
CA LEU A 166 8.39 7.85 -20.67
C LEU A 166 9.85 8.18 -20.39
N GLY A 167 10.59 7.29 -19.74
CA GLY A 167 12.01 7.48 -19.46
C GLY A 167 12.86 7.56 -20.73
N THR A 168 12.65 6.66 -21.68
CA THR A 168 13.38 6.66 -22.97
C THR A 168 13.01 7.86 -23.83
N THR A 169 11.73 8.23 -23.86
CA THR A 169 11.22 9.41 -24.56
C THR A 169 11.84 10.69 -24.00
N LEU A 170 11.84 10.84 -22.70
CA LEU A 170 12.42 12.00 -22.01
C LEU A 170 13.94 12.07 -22.24
N ALA A 171 14.63 10.93 -22.18
CA ALA A 171 16.07 10.86 -22.46
C ALA A 171 16.39 11.28 -23.91
N ALA A 172 15.64 10.78 -24.88
CA ALA A 172 15.79 11.15 -26.29
C ALA A 172 15.54 12.66 -26.52
N LEU A 173 14.49 13.20 -25.89
CA LEU A 173 14.15 14.62 -25.95
C LEU A 173 15.25 15.49 -25.33
N LEU A 174 15.76 15.12 -24.16
CA LEU A 174 16.85 15.82 -23.50
C LEU A 174 18.13 15.80 -24.34
N LEU A 175 18.48 14.65 -24.93
CA LEU A 175 19.62 14.53 -25.82
C LEU A 175 19.48 15.48 -27.04
N LEU A 176 18.30 15.53 -27.62
CA LEU A 176 18.02 16.39 -28.78
C LEU A 176 18.11 17.88 -28.40
N LEU A 177 17.51 18.29 -27.28
CA LEU A 177 17.51 19.67 -26.82
C LEU A 177 18.88 20.13 -26.33
N VAL A 178 19.65 19.27 -25.66
CA VAL A 178 20.93 19.65 -25.05
C VAL A 178 22.11 19.57 -26.02
N PHE A 179 22.12 18.58 -26.94
CA PHE A 179 23.27 18.33 -27.81
C PHE A 179 23.04 18.76 -29.24
N ILE A 180 21.86 18.52 -29.81
CA ILE A 180 21.62 18.75 -31.24
C ILE A 180 21.23 20.20 -31.49
N LEU A 181 20.24 20.70 -30.78
CA LEU A 181 19.68 22.01 -30.97
C LEU A 181 20.67 23.17 -30.80
N PRO A 182 21.58 23.21 -29.80
CA PRO A 182 22.58 24.28 -29.68
C PRO A 182 23.57 24.33 -30.83
N ARG A 183 23.93 23.19 -31.43
CA ARG A 183 24.84 23.13 -32.58
C ARG A 183 24.24 23.84 -33.80
N PHE A 184 22.96 23.66 -34.04
CA PHE A 184 22.25 24.40 -35.11
C PHE A 184 22.16 25.89 -34.77
N GLY A 185 21.87 26.27 -33.53
CA GLY A 185 21.87 27.67 -33.12
C GLY A 185 23.19 28.41 -33.42
N GLN A 186 24.34 27.75 -33.16
CA GLN A 186 25.67 28.29 -33.42
C GLN A 186 25.94 28.44 -34.94
N LEU A 187 25.54 27.45 -35.76
CA LEU A 187 25.68 27.49 -37.20
C LEU A 187 24.90 28.68 -37.78
N PHE A 188 23.66 28.92 -37.39
CA PHE A 188 22.85 30.03 -37.84
C PHE A 188 23.38 31.41 -37.39
N ALA A 189 23.91 31.49 -36.16
CA ALA A 189 24.54 32.71 -35.66
C ALA A 189 25.77 33.09 -36.48
N GLN A 190 26.54 32.11 -36.97
CA GLN A 190 27.71 32.36 -37.83
C GLN A 190 27.33 32.80 -39.25
N MET A 191 26.14 32.43 -39.72
CA MET A 191 25.65 32.80 -41.03
C MET A 191 24.98 34.20 -41.12
N GLY A 192 24.87 34.90 -39.95
CA GLY A 192 24.32 36.28 -39.91
C GLY A 192 22.84 36.39 -40.22
N SER A 193 22.11 35.27 -40.34
CA SER A 193 20.69 35.23 -40.65
C SER A 193 19.84 35.34 -39.40
N GLU A 194 18.75 36.12 -39.44
CA GLU A 194 17.77 36.15 -38.33
C GLU A 194 17.10 34.79 -38.21
N LEU A 195 17.04 34.31 -36.96
CA LEU A 195 16.43 33.02 -36.61
C LEU A 195 14.90 33.10 -36.85
N PRO A 196 14.30 32.20 -37.63
CA PRO A 196 12.86 32.08 -37.74
C PRO A 196 12.16 31.88 -36.39
N LEU A 197 10.90 32.34 -36.28
CA LEU A 197 10.13 32.29 -35.05
C LEU A 197 10.07 30.88 -34.44
N ALA A 198 9.90 29.84 -35.26
CA ALA A 198 9.86 28.45 -34.80
C ALA A 198 11.17 28.04 -34.11
N THR A 199 12.32 28.36 -34.70
CA THR A 199 13.65 28.07 -34.16
C THR A 199 13.89 28.85 -32.84
N ARG A 200 13.48 30.14 -32.81
CA ARG A 200 13.59 30.99 -31.64
C ARG A 200 12.77 30.46 -30.46
N ILE A 201 11.54 29.95 -30.71
CA ILE A 201 10.68 29.33 -29.71
C ILE A 201 11.34 28.05 -29.18
N VAL A 202 11.81 27.15 -30.04
CA VAL A 202 12.39 25.86 -29.61
C VAL A 202 13.71 26.06 -28.87
N LEU A 203 14.58 26.97 -29.32
CA LEU A 203 15.78 27.38 -28.60
C LEU A 203 15.46 28.01 -27.25
N GLY A 204 14.46 28.91 -27.22
CA GLY A 204 14.00 29.56 -26.00
C GLY A 204 13.46 28.54 -24.96
N VAL A 205 12.74 27.50 -25.42
CA VAL A 205 12.30 26.40 -24.58
C VAL A 205 13.51 25.59 -24.06
N GLY A 206 14.49 25.28 -24.94
CA GLY A 206 15.72 24.60 -24.52
C GLY A 206 16.50 25.39 -23.48
N ASP A 207 16.73 26.68 -23.74
CA ASP A 207 17.42 27.60 -22.80
C ASP A 207 16.64 27.76 -21.50
N PHE A 208 15.31 27.82 -21.57
CA PHE A 208 14.46 27.84 -20.39
C PHE A 208 14.70 26.60 -19.52
N PHE A 209 14.67 25.40 -20.08
CA PHE A 209 14.95 24.18 -19.31
C PHE A 209 16.38 24.12 -18.78
N LEU A 210 17.37 24.53 -19.56
CA LEU A 210 18.78 24.57 -19.12
C LEU A 210 19.01 25.61 -18.04
N ARG A 211 18.45 26.81 -18.17
CA ARG A 211 18.60 27.92 -17.21
C ARG A 211 17.79 27.68 -15.93
N TRP A 212 16.60 27.10 -16.08
CA TRP A 212 15.67 26.85 -15.01
C TRP A 212 15.73 25.44 -14.44
N ARG A 213 16.71 24.61 -14.84
CA ARG A 213 16.87 23.22 -14.37
C ARG A 213 16.83 23.09 -12.83
N TRP A 214 17.56 23.97 -12.12
CA TRP A 214 17.59 23.97 -10.67
C TRP A 214 16.29 24.48 -10.04
N PRO A 215 15.73 25.65 -10.43
CA PRO A 215 14.40 26.07 -10.00
C PRO A 215 13.30 25.05 -10.30
N LEU A 216 13.30 24.42 -11.48
CA LEU A 216 12.33 23.37 -11.83
C LEU A 216 12.48 22.12 -10.96
N LEU A 217 13.70 21.72 -10.65
CA LEU A 217 13.97 20.59 -9.75
C LEU A 217 13.51 20.92 -8.32
N VAL A 218 13.80 22.13 -7.84
CA VAL A 218 13.33 22.61 -6.53
C VAL A 218 11.80 22.68 -6.50
N LEU A 219 11.16 23.19 -7.56
CA LEU A 219 9.71 23.25 -7.68
C LEU A 219 9.09 21.84 -7.65
N LEU A 220 9.67 20.89 -8.39
CA LEU A 220 9.21 19.50 -8.43
C LEU A 220 9.36 18.84 -7.05
N LEU A 221 10.48 19.05 -6.38
CA LEU A 221 10.70 18.60 -5.00
C LEU A 221 9.74 19.27 -4.02
N ALA A 222 9.46 20.57 -4.20
CA ALA A 222 8.50 21.30 -3.38
C ALA A 222 7.07 20.76 -3.57
N ILE A 223 6.64 20.52 -4.83
CA ILE A 223 5.34 19.90 -5.13
C ILE A 223 5.27 18.48 -4.54
N PHE A 224 6.32 17.69 -4.71
CA PHE A 224 6.39 16.35 -4.14
C PHE A 224 6.31 16.38 -2.60
N SER A 225 7.08 17.27 -1.97
CA SER A 225 7.06 17.49 -0.53
C SER A 225 5.69 17.99 -0.04
N TRP A 226 5.07 18.90 -0.80
CA TRP A 226 3.71 19.40 -0.54
C TRP A 226 2.67 18.28 -0.58
N VAL A 227 2.70 17.43 -1.63
CA VAL A 227 1.79 16.28 -1.76
C VAL A 227 2.02 15.28 -0.62
N LEU A 228 3.29 15.04 -0.27
CA LEU A 228 3.64 14.18 0.86
C LEU A 228 3.15 14.78 2.19
N TYR A 229 3.35 16.08 2.39
CA TYR A 229 2.85 16.81 3.56
C TYR A 229 1.32 16.76 3.67
N LEU A 230 0.60 16.96 2.55
CA LEU A 230 -0.87 16.85 2.51
C LEU A 230 -1.33 15.43 2.87
N ARG A 231 -0.60 14.40 2.44
CA ARG A 231 -0.93 13.00 2.79
C ARG A 231 -0.63 12.64 4.24
N LEU A 232 0.41 13.22 4.83
CA LEU A 232 0.83 12.96 6.22
C LEU A 232 0.03 13.81 7.23
N ASN A 233 -0.45 14.98 6.83
CA ASN A 233 -1.22 15.86 7.71
C ASN A 233 -2.71 15.48 7.69
N PRO A 234 -3.36 15.21 8.85
CA PRO A 234 -4.76 14.78 8.89
C PRO A 234 -5.73 15.78 8.25
N LYS A 235 -5.46 17.10 8.31
CA LYS A 235 -6.30 18.12 7.66
C LYS A 235 -6.12 18.10 6.12
N GLY A 236 -4.90 18.01 5.64
CA GLY A 236 -4.60 17.94 4.20
C GLY A 236 -5.15 16.65 3.57
N ARG A 237 -5.04 15.55 4.30
CA ARG A 237 -5.56 14.25 3.88
C ARG A 237 -7.07 14.29 3.63
N ARG A 238 -7.85 14.93 4.49
CA ARG A 238 -9.32 15.10 4.30
C ARG A 238 -9.65 15.86 3.01
N ILE A 239 -8.96 16.96 2.74
CA ILE A 239 -9.15 17.76 1.52
C ILE A 239 -8.81 16.93 0.27
N TRP A 240 -7.68 16.22 0.30
CA TRP A 240 -7.27 15.34 -0.79
C TRP A 240 -8.27 14.20 -1.03
N GLU A 241 -8.73 13.53 0.02
CA GLU A 241 -9.68 12.43 -0.04
C GLU A 241 -11.04 12.88 -0.60
N GLN A 242 -11.49 14.08 -0.26
CA GLN A 242 -12.72 14.66 -0.81
C GLN A 242 -12.61 14.98 -2.30
N HIS A 243 -11.53 15.67 -2.71
CA HIS A 243 -11.35 16.06 -4.11
C HIS A 243 -11.00 14.86 -5.01
N SER A 244 -10.31 13.85 -4.49
CA SER A 244 -9.96 12.65 -5.26
C SER A 244 -11.18 11.87 -5.74
N LEU A 245 -12.27 11.85 -4.99
CA LEU A 245 -13.53 11.23 -5.39
C LEU A 245 -14.30 12.03 -6.45
N GLN A 246 -14.02 13.34 -6.58
CA GLN A 246 -14.68 14.22 -7.56
C GLN A 246 -13.98 14.22 -8.93
N LEU A 247 -12.78 13.65 -9.03
CA LEU A 247 -12.07 13.56 -10.30
C LEU A 247 -12.82 12.66 -11.29
N PRO A 248 -13.13 13.13 -12.53
CA PRO A 248 -14.04 12.44 -13.44
C PRO A 248 -13.58 11.04 -13.87
N LEU A 249 -12.28 10.78 -13.91
CA LEU A 249 -11.70 9.50 -14.32
C LEU A 249 -11.25 8.63 -13.13
N LEU A 250 -10.70 9.26 -12.10
CA LEU A 250 -10.13 8.57 -10.93
C LEU A 250 -11.14 8.37 -9.80
N GLY A 251 -12.10 9.29 -9.65
CA GLY A 251 -13.10 9.23 -8.57
C GLY A 251 -13.93 7.95 -8.58
N PRO A 252 -14.58 7.59 -9.72
CA PRO A 252 -15.34 6.34 -9.82
C PRO A 252 -14.48 5.09 -9.57
N LEU A 253 -13.24 5.07 -10.05
CA LEU A 253 -12.31 3.96 -9.83
C LEU A 253 -11.96 3.82 -8.35
N LEU A 254 -11.62 4.94 -7.68
CA LEU A 254 -11.29 4.94 -6.25
C LEU A 254 -12.47 4.52 -5.39
N SER A 255 -13.67 5.00 -5.69
CA SER A 255 -14.91 4.62 -5.00
C SER A 255 -15.18 3.12 -5.12
N LYS A 256 -15.05 2.54 -6.33
CA LYS A 256 -15.20 1.10 -6.55
C LYS A 256 -14.18 0.27 -5.79
N LEU A 257 -12.91 0.68 -5.79
CA LEU A 257 -11.85 -0.02 -5.04
C LEU A 257 -12.10 -0.01 -3.53
N GLN A 258 -12.59 1.11 -2.99
CA GLN A 258 -12.97 1.20 -1.58
C GLN A 258 -14.19 0.33 -1.27
N TYR A 259 -15.19 0.33 -2.17
CA TYR A 259 -16.33 -0.56 -2.05
C TYR A 259 -15.92 -2.03 -2.05
N VAL A 260 -15.03 -2.44 -2.94
CA VAL A 260 -14.50 -3.82 -3.00
C VAL A 260 -13.88 -4.23 -1.67
N ARG A 261 -13.06 -3.37 -1.07
CA ARG A 261 -12.46 -3.63 0.26
C ARG A 261 -13.53 -3.79 1.33
N PHE A 262 -14.47 -2.84 1.37
CA PHE A 262 -15.56 -2.86 2.33
C PHE A 262 -16.42 -4.14 2.21
N ALA A 263 -16.93 -4.40 1.00
CA ALA A 263 -17.81 -5.52 0.74
C ALA A 263 -17.13 -6.88 1.00
N ARG A 264 -15.86 -7.01 0.60
CA ARG A 264 -15.07 -8.22 0.87
C ARG A 264 -14.85 -8.41 2.37
N THR A 265 -14.47 -7.34 3.10
CA THR A 265 -14.25 -7.42 4.54
C THR A 265 -15.51 -7.82 5.27
N VAL A 266 -16.65 -7.17 4.99
CA VAL A 266 -17.94 -7.51 5.63
C VAL A 266 -18.37 -8.93 5.23
N GLY A 267 -18.33 -9.25 3.94
CA GLY A 267 -18.75 -10.57 3.44
C GLY A 267 -17.97 -11.72 4.06
N ARG A 268 -16.65 -11.58 4.16
CA ARG A 268 -15.78 -12.61 4.78
C ARG A 268 -16.00 -12.76 6.28
N LEU A 269 -16.21 -11.65 6.98
CA LEU A 269 -16.50 -11.69 8.42
C LEU A 269 -17.85 -12.35 8.69
N LEU A 270 -18.87 -12.05 7.87
CA LEU A 270 -20.18 -12.70 7.97
C LEU A 270 -20.08 -14.22 7.66
N GLU A 271 -19.35 -14.59 6.60
CA GLU A 271 -19.12 -15.99 6.24
C GLU A 271 -18.37 -16.74 7.36
N GLY A 272 -17.44 -16.05 8.05
CA GLY A 272 -16.75 -16.57 9.23
C GLY A 272 -17.58 -16.56 10.52
N GLY A 273 -18.88 -16.15 10.47
CA GLY A 273 -19.78 -16.16 11.62
C GLY A 273 -19.73 -14.92 12.50
N VAL A 274 -19.00 -13.87 12.11
CA VAL A 274 -18.98 -12.59 12.84
C VAL A 274 -20.29 -11.84 12.60
N GLY A 275 -20.90 -11.29 13.65
CA GLY A 275 -22.15 -10.53 13.52
C GLY A 275 -22.01 -9.29 12.62
N LEU A 276 -23.09 -8.90 11.92
CA LEU A 276 -23.09 -7.78 10.98
C LEU A 276 -22.62 -6.45 11.61
N PRO A 277 -23.04 -6.04 12.83
CA PRO A 277 -22.56 -4.79 13.43
C PRO A 277 -21.05 -4.77 13.69
N GLU A 278 -20.48 -5.87 14.15
CA GLU A 278 -19.04 -6.01 14.39
C GLU A 278 -18.27 -6.07 13.06
N SER A 279 -18.79 -6.80 12.06
CA SER A 279 -18.22 -6.85 10.72
C SER A 279 -18.13 -5.46 10.09
N LEU A 280 -19.14 -4.62 10.26
CA LEU A 280 -19.15 -3.23 9.77
C LEU A 280 -18.14 -2.35 10.51
N GLU A 281 -17.98 -2.52 11.82
CA GLU A 281 -16.97 -1.79 12.60
C GLU A 281 -15.55 -2.09 12.11
N ILE A 282 -15.24 -3.35 11.89
CA ILE A 282 -13.94 -3.78 11.37
C ILE A 282 -13.74 -3.28 9.93
N ALA A 283 -14.76 -3.40 9.08
CA ALA A 283 -14.73 -2.93 7.70
C ALA A 283 -14.58 -1.41 7.59
N GLN A 284 -15.20 -0.65 8.49
CA GLN A 284 -15.00 0.80 8.62
C GLN A 284 -13.51 1.14 8.80
N GLY A 285 -12.79 0.36 9.63
CA GLY A 285 -11.35 0.52 9.84
C GLY A 285 -10.49 0.22 8.61
N SER A 286 -11.00 -0.57 7.66
CA SER A 286 -10.30 -0.93 6.42
C SER A 286 -10.41 0.14 5.31
N LEU A 287 -11.31 1.10 5.46
CA LEU A 287 -11.53 2.18 4.51
C LEU A 287 -10.47 3.27 4.68
N ASP A 288 -9.76 3.57 3.60
CA ASP A 288 -8.74 4.62 3.59
C ASP A 288 -9.39 6.02 3.56
N ASN A 289 -10.52 6.16 2.84
CA ASN A 289 -11.20 7.43 2.66
C ASN A 289 -12.09 7.78 3.86
N TYR A 290 -11.90 8.97 4.39
CA TYR A 290 -12.61 9.50 5.55
C TYR A 290 -14.14 9.57 5.33
N LEU A 291 -14.60 10.05 4.16
CA LEU A 291 -16.04 10.18 3.89
C LEU A 291 -16.73 8.81 3.86
N LEU A 292 -16.09 7.81 3.22
CA LEU A 292 -16.60 6.44 3.19
C LEU A 292 -16.58 5.80 4.57
N ARG A 293 -15.57 6.15 5.38
CA ARG A 293 -15.49 5.68 6.77
C ARG A 293 -16.59 6.26 7.65
N GLU A 294 -16.91 7.56 7.52
CA GLU A 294 -18.01 8.15 8.24
C GLU A 294 -19.37 7.58 7.81
N ALA A 295 -19.57 7.40 6.50
CA ALA A 295 -20.79 6.77 5.99
C ALA A 295 -20.98 5.34 6.51
N ALA A 296 -19.92 4.51 6.48
CA ALA A 296 -19.98 3.17 7.06
C ALA A 296 -20.31 3.20 8.57
N GLY A 297 -19.82 4.22 9.30
CA GLY A 297 -20.16 4.45 10.70
C GLY A 297 -21.65 4.75 10.90
N ARG A 298 -22.23 5.65 10.08
CA ARG A 298 -23.68 5.96 10.13
C ARG A 298 -24.53 4.75 9.76
N VAL A 299 -24.11 3.97 8.77
CA VAL A 299 -24.79 2.72 8.40
C VAL A 299 -24.78 1.74 9.59
N ARG A 300 -23.64 1.55 10.25
CA ARG A 300 -23.54 0.71 11.45
C ARG A 300 -24.49 1.16 12.56
N GLU A 301 -24.52 2.45 12.87
CA GLU A 301 -25.42 3.00 13.90
C GLU A 301 -26.90 2.83 13.53
N GLY A 302 -27.27 2.98 12.27
CA GLY A 302 -28.62 2.76 11.78
C GLY A 302 -29.04 1.29 11.89
N ILE A 303 -28.15 0.36 11.56
CA ILE A 303 -28.40 -1.09 11.71
C ILE A 303 -28.59 -1.47 13.18
N GLN A 304 -27.82 -0.92 14.10
CA GLN A 304 -28.01 -1.13 15.54
C GLN A 304 -29.37 -0.64 16.04
N LYS A 305 -29.98 0.33 15.34
CA LYS A 305 -31.34 0.83 15.59
C LYS A 305 -32.44 0.04 14.85
N GLY A 306 -32.07 -1.03 14.13
CA GLY A 306 -32.98 -1.91 13.42
C GLY A 306 -33.32 -1.49 11.98
N SER A 307 -32.59 -0.53 11.41
CA SER A 307 -32.80 -0.12 10.02
C SER A 307 -32.16 -1.12 9.05
N SER A 308 -32.74 -1.27 7.85
CA SER A 308 -32.18 -2.13 6.79
C SER A 308 -30.83 -1.62 6.31
N PRO A 309 -29.79 -2.49 6.23
CA PRO A 309 -28.48 -2.15 5.69
C PRO A 309 -28.55 -1.52 4.30
N THR A 310 -29.39 -2.09 3.43
CA THR A 310 -29.54 -1.65 2.03
C THR A 310 -30.15 -0.25 1.93
N VAL A 311 -31.11 0.09 2.78
CA VAL A 311 -31.73 1.43 2.79
C VAL A 311 -30.69 2.46 3.19
N LEU A 312 -29.98 2.22 4.27
CA LEU A 312 -28.93 3.12 4.78
C LEU A 312 -27.80 3.33 3.76
N LEU A 313 -27.31 2.26 3.11
CA LEU A 313 -26.27 2.35 2.09
C LEU A 313 -26.74 3.14 0.85
N ARG A 314 -28.02 3.07 0.52
CA ARG A 314 -28.62 3.84 -0.58
C ARG A 314 -28.71 5.33 -0.24
N GLU A 315 -29.11 5.67 0.97
CA GLU A 315 -29.21 7.06 1.44
C GLU A 315 -27.86 7.76 1.47
N GLU A 316 -26.80 7.04 1.81
CA GLU A 316 -25.44 7.58 1.79
C GLU A 316 -24.95 7.92 0.37
N GLY A 317 -25.45 7.27 -0.68
CA GLY A 317 -25.19 7.59 -2.08
C GLY A 317 -23.74 7.42 -2.54
N ILE A 318 -22.88 6.77 -1.74
CA ILE A 318 -21.44 6.69 -1.96
C ILE A 318 -21.04 5.41 -2.69
N PHE A 319 -21.87 4.38 -2.56
CA PHE A 319 -21.62 3.08 -3.16
C PHE A 319 -22.28 2.93 -4.54
N PRO A 320 -21.70 2.11 -5.43
CA PRO A 320 -22.23 1.90 -6.76
C PRO A 320 -23.70 1.39 -6.72
N PRO A 321 -24.62 1.93 -7.54
CA PRO A 321 -26.04 1.55 -7.51
C PRO A 321 -26.28 0.05 -7.71
N LEU A 322 -25.51 -0.60 -8.59
CA LEU A 322 -25.60 -2.04 -8.81
C LEU A 322 -25.21 -2.84 -7.55
N ALA A 323 -24.22 -2.38 -6.79
CA ALA A 323 -23.84 -2.99 -5.53
C ALA A 323 -25.02 -2.99 -4.54
N ILE A 324 -25.71 -1.84 -4.41
CA ILE A 324 -26.87 -1.70 -3.54
C ILE A 324 -28.00 -2.65 -3.97
N GLN A 325 -28.24 -2.82 -5.28
CA GLN A 325 -29.23 -3.77 -5.78
C GLN A 325 -28.88 -5.22 -5.43
N MET A 326 -27.59 -5.61 -5.55
CA MET A 326 -27.13 -6.95 -5.17
C MET A 326 -27.30 -7.18 -3.66
N LEU A 327 -26.94 -6.20 -2.84
CA LEU A 327 -27.13 -6.28 -1.39
C LEU A 327 -28.61 -6.40 -1.01
N ALA A 328 -29.50 -5.62 -1.67
CA ALA A 328 -30.93 -5.71 -1.45
C ALA A 328 -31.51 -7.11 -1.76
N SER A 329 -30.94 -7.77 -2.77
CA SER A 329 -31.32 -9.14 -3.10
C SER A 329 -30.82 -10.13 -2.05
N GLY A 330 -29.58 -9.97 -1.57
CA GLY A 330 -29.01 -10.78 -0.51
C GLY A 330 -29.72 -10.61 0.84
N GLU A 331 -30.09 -9.38 1.19
CA GLU A 331 -30.84 -9.08 2.42
C GLU A 331 -32.20 -9.78 2.43
N ARG A 332 -32.92 -9.72 1.31
CA ARG A 332 -34.24 -10.39 1.17
C ARG A 332 -34.13 -11.92 1.15
N ALA A 333 -33.05 -12.45 0.60
CA ALA A 333 -32.81 -13.89 0.50
C ALA A 333 -32.12 -14.49 1.73
N GLY A 334 -31.69 -13.65 2.69
CA GLY A 334 -30.95 -14.10 3.87
C GLY A 334 -29.53 -14.58 3.58
N ASN A 335 -28.93 -14.19 2.43
CA ASN A 335 -27.58 -14.56 2.01
C ASN A 335 -26.73 -13.34 1.66
N LEU A 336 -26.73 -12.38 2.57
CA LEU A 336 -26.06 -11.09 2.43
C LEU A 336 -24.53 -11.26 2.20
N GLU A 337 -23.92 -12.21 2.89
CA GLU A 337 -22.48 -12.52 2.78
C GLU A 337 -22.09 -12.88 1.35
N GLN A 338 -22.85 -13.78 0.70
CA GLN A 338 -22.55 -14.21 -0.67
C GLN A 338 -22.72 -13.06 -1.67
N MET A 339 -23.76 -12.23 -1.48
CA MET A 339 -24.01 -11.09 -2.37
C MET A 339 -22.93 -10.00 -2.21
N LEU A 340 -22.43 -9.78 -0.99
CA LEU A 340 -21.28 -8.90 -0.74
C LEU A 340 -20.03 -9.40 -1.45
N LEU A 341 -19.71 -10.67 -1.32
CA LEU A 341 -18.52 -11.26 -1.95
C LEU A 341 -18.62 -11.24 -3.47
N ARG A 342 -19.77 -11.62 -4.05
CA ARG A 342 -19.99 -11.56 -5.50
C ARG A 342 -19.92 -10.15 -6.05
N SER A 343 -20.52 -9.18 -5.36
CA SER A 343 -20.42 -7.78 -5.77
C SER A 343 -18.97 -7.26 -5.69
N ALA A 344 -18.23 -7.65 -4.65
CA ALA A 344 -16.81 -7.31 -4.54
C ALA A 344 -15.98 -7.87 -5.71
N GLU A 345 -16.20 -9.13 -6.11
CA GLU A 345 -15.53 -9.72 -7.27
C GLU A 345 -15.85 -9.00 -8.59
N LEU A 346 -17.13 -8.68 -8.80
CA LEU A 346 -17.60 -7.96 -9.98
C LEU A 346 -16.91 -6.60 -10.10
N PHE A 347 -16.98 -5.79 -9.04
CA PHE A 347 -16.39 -4.47 -9.03
C PHE A 347 -14.86 -4.48 -9.02
N GLN A 348 -14.23 -5.53 -8.51
CA GLN A 348 -12.80 -5.72 -8.63
C GLN A 348 -12.40 -5.89 -10.10
N LYS A 349 -13.02 -6.83 -10.83
CA LYS A 349 -12.76 -7.06 -12.26
C LYS A 349 -13.01 -5.80 -13.09
N GLU A 350 -14.09 -5.09 -12.79
CA GLU A 350 -14.41 -3.83 -13.45
C GLU A 350 -13.35 -2.75 -13.19
N SER A 351 -12.90 -2.62 -11.94
CA SER A 351 -11.84 -1.68 -11.56
C SER A 351 -10.49 -2.01 -12.21
N GLU A 352 -10.14 -3.30 -12.28
CA GLU A 352 -8.93 -3.75 -12.97
C GLU A 352 -8.98 -3.44 -14.47
N ASN A 353 -10.12 -3.66 -15.13
CA ASN A 353 -10.31 -3.34 -16.53
C ASN A 353 -10.24 -1.82 -16.77
N GLN A 354 -10.88 -1.01 -15.91
CA GLN A 354 -10.81 0.44 -16.00
C GLN A 354 -9.37 0.94 -15.81
N ALA A 355 -8.64 0.41 -14.83
CA ALA A 355 -7.23 0.76 -14.63
C ALA A 355 -6.36 0.38 -15.83
N LYS A 356 -6.56 -0.80 -16.41
CA LYS A 356 -5.86 -1.23 -17.65
C LYS A 356 -6.17 -0.29 -18.81
N THR A 357 -7.44 0.05 -19.02
CA THR A 357 -7.85 0.97 -20.10
C THR A 357 -7.20 2.34 -19.95
N LEU A 358 -7.18 2.91 -18.74
CA LEU A 358 -6.51 4.18 -18.47
C LEU A 358 -5.00 4.13 -18.76
N LEU A 359 -4.34 3.03 -18.39
CA LEU A 359 -2.91 2.84 -18.66
C LEU A 359 -2.64 2.66 -20.18
N THR A 360 -3.50 1.93 -20.89
CA THR A 360 -3.38 1.75 -22.34
C THR A 360 -3.58 3.06 -23.10
N LEU A 361 -4.45 3.96 -22.63
CA LEU A 361 -4.64 5.28 -23.23
C LEU A 361 -3.43 6.22 -23.04
N LEU A 362 -2.56 5.97 -22.08
CA LEU A 362 -1.32 6.74 -21.92
C LEU A 362 -0.36 6.53 -23.10
N GLU A 363 -0.33 5.35 -23.71
CA GLU A 363 0.58 5.03 -24.82
C GLU A 363 0.34 5.91 -26.04
N PRO A 364 -0.88 5.99 -26.63
CA PRO A 364 -1.15 6.90 -27.74
C PRO A 364 -0.89 8.38 -27.40
N LEU A 365 -1.20 8.80 -26.18
CA LEU A 365 -0.96 10.17 -25.72
C LEU A 365 0.54 10.51 -25.71
N VAL A 366 1.37 9.60 -25.22
CA VAL A 366 2.84 9.79 -25.21
C VAL A 366 3.40 9.78 -26.62
N ILE A 367 2.91 8.90 -27.52
CA ILE A 367 3.34 8.85 -28.92
C ILE A 367 2.97 10.14 -29.66
N ILE A 368 1.74 10.63 -29.50
CA ILE A 368 1.29 11.89 -30.11
C ILE A 368 2.12 13.07 -29.58
N PHE A 369 2.32 13.12 -28.26
CA PHE A 369 3.15 14.16 -27.64
C PHE A 369 4.58 14.15 -28.17
N LEU A 370 5.20 12.97 -28.25
CA LEU A 370 6.55 12.81 -28.80
C LEU A 370 6.59 13.21 -30.28
N GLY A 371 5.63 12.75 -31.08
CA GLY A 371 5.51 13.11 -32.48
C GLY A 371 5.40 14.63 -32.72
N LEU A 372 4.61 15.30 -31.86
CA LEU A 372 4.49 16.77 -31.91
C LEU A 372 5.81 17.46 -31.56
N VAL A 373 6.51 17.00 -30.53
CA VAL A 373 7.80 17.56 -30.16
C VAL A 373 8.85 17.35 -31.23
N VAL A 374 8.93 16.14 -31.78
CA VAL A 374 9.85 15.85 -32.90
C VAL A 374 9.53 16.72 -34.12
N LEU A 375 8.25 16.86 -34.48
CA LEU A 375 7.79 17.73 -35.55
C LEU A 375 8.24 19.17 -35.34
N LEU A 376 8.04 19.72 -34.15
CA LEU A 376 8.47 21.08 -33.80
C LEU A 376 9.99 21.27 -33.97
N VAL A 377 10.77 20.27 -33.51
CA VAL A 377 12.24 20.33 -33.65
C VAL A 377 12.68 20.22 -35.09
N VAL A 378 12.06 19.34 -35.87
CA VAL A 378 12.33 19.20 -37.31
C VAL A 378 12.00 20.51 -38.08
N LEU A 379 10.85 21.10 -37.80
CA LEU A 379 10.47 22.41 -38.36
C LEU A 379 11.46 23.52 -37.94
N ALA A 380 11.91 23.51 -36.68
CA ALA A 380 12.90 24.48 -36.19
C ALA A 380 14.27 24.36 -36.88
N ILE A 381 14.59 23.23 -37.51
CA ILE A 381 15.82 22.99 -38.27
C ILE A 381 15.60 23.24 -39.76
N ILE A 382 14.52 22.73 -40.36
CA ILE A 382 14.29 22.77 -41.79
C ILE A 382 13.93 24.19 -42.28
N VAL A 383 13.07 24.91 -41.53
CA VAL A 383 12.62 26.25 -41.95
C VAL A 383 13.80 27.23 -42.16
N PRO A 384 14.79 27.32 -41.24
CA PRO A 384 15.98 28.16 -41.47
C PRO A 384 16.84 27.68 -42.66
N LEU A 385 17.00 26.36 -42.82
CA LEU A 385 17.78 25.81 -43.93
C LEU A 385 17.19 26.18 -45.31
N LEU A 386 15.88 26.15 -45.42
CA LEU A 386 15.17 26.57 -46.68
C LEU A 386 15.28 28.07 -46.89
N SER A 387 15.26 28.90 -45.85
CA SER A 387 15.38 30.37 -46.01
C SER A 387 16.78 30.80 -46.45
N ILE A 388 17.83 30.08 -46.08
CA ILE A 388 19.20 30.31 -46.51
C ILE A 388 19.33 30.05 -48.04
N ASN A 389 18.72 28.98 -48.54
CA ASN A 389 18.79 28.61 -49.96
C ASN A 389 18.03 29.61 -50.87
N MET A 390 17.01 30.33 -50.32
CA MET A 390 16.30 31.39 -51.05
C MET A 390 17.06 32.73 -51.09
N LEU A 391 18.02 32.96 -50.19
CA LEU A 391 18.82 34.17 -50.13
C LEU A 391 20.08 34.10 -51.04
N GLN A 392 20.41 32.91 -51.56
CA GLN A 392 21.54 32.68 -52.47
C GLN A 392 21.14 32.61 -53.97
N LEU A 393 19.87 32.76 -54.30
CA LEU A 393 19.31 32.91 -55.64
C LEU A 393 18.92 34.37 -55.89
#